data_b623166b54c85adea855da2fa9193d0c
#
_entry.id   b623166b54c85adea855da2fa9193d0c
#
_cell.length_a   1.000
_cell.length_b   1.000
_cell.length_c   1.000
_cell.angle_alpha   90.00
_cell.angle_beta   90.00
_cell.angle_gamma   90.00
#
_symmetry.space_group_name_H-M   'P 1'
#
loop_
_entity.id
_entity.type
_entity.pdbx_description
1 polymer ?
#
loop_
_entity_poly.entity_id
_entity_poly.type
_entity_poly.pdbx_seq_one_letter_code
_entity_poly.pdbx_strand_id
1 'polypeptide(L)'
;EKVKMGADGTPTSYIDVIAEDQVINILKNAPIRSYIISEEIGELKVGYGKKESVVLTQELRRTDLTPEQKPKFIFLIDPIDGTSNAIKEIPAYGISIAVANVPDGRLATLNDVELGFISNFGNGNFFEAEKGKGCWLNNEEVHPSDIVNISDMSLGGFTKSGTKAASKLVDNARRMRVLGSV
;
A
#
# COMPACT_ATOMS: atom_id res chain seq x y z
N GLU A 1 8.54 -19.84 -3.75
CA GLU A 1 8.34 -20.30 -5.12
C GLU A 1 7.62 -19.22 -5.92
N LYS A 2 8.15 -18.87 -7.13
CA LYS A 2 7.51 -17.89 -8.02
C LYS A 2 6.37 -18.55 -8.76
N VAL A 3 5.17 -17.98 -8.72
CA VAL A 3 3.94 -18.63 -9.22
C VAL A 3 3.46 -18.00 -10.53
N LYS A 4 3.52 -16.67 -10.65
CA LYS A 4 3.04 -15.92 -11.84
C LYS A 4 3.78 -14.59 -11.97
N MET A 5 3.43 -13.79 -12.98
CA MET A 5 3.81 -12.39 -13.07
C MET A 5 2.70 -11.52 -12.47
N GLY A 6 3.07 -10.57 -11.64
CA GLY A 6 2.17 -9.56 -11.09
C GLY A 6 1.70 -8.56 -12.15
N ALA A 7 0.71 -7.76 -11.81
CA ALA A 7 0.18 -6.73 -12.70
C ALA A 7 1.19 -5.60 -12.95
N ASP A 8 2.11 -5.39 -12.04
CA ASP A 8 3.24 -4.45 -12.14
C ASP A 8 4.39 -4.96 -13.02
N GLY A 9 4.36 -6.28 -13.43
CA GLY A 9 5.38 -6.93 -14.25
C GLY A 9 6.51 -7.57 -13.43
N THR A 10 6.42 -7.64 -12.11
CA THR A 10 7.37 -8.35 -11.24
C THR A 10 6.95 -9.81 -11.01
N PRO A 11 7.87 -10.73 -10.66
CA PRO A 11 7.52 -12.11 -10.33
C PRO A 11 6.82 -12.21 -8.98
N THR A 12 5.57 -12.65 -8.97
CA THR A 12 4.76 -12.91 -7.78
C THR A 12 5.22 -14.17 -7.05
N SER A 13 5.31 -14.10 -5.74
CA SER A 13 5.53 -15.27 -4.89
C SER A 13 4.21 -15.89 -4.40
N TYR A 14 4.28 -17.11 -3.85
CA TYR A 14 3.10 -17.79 -3.32
C TYR A 14 2.49 -17.06 -2.11
N ILE A 15 3.32 -16.41 -1.30
CA ILE A 15 2.86 -15.66 -0.13
C ILE A 15 2.05 -14.42 -0.51
N ASP A 16 2.47 -13.72 -1.60
CA ASP A 16 1.74 -12.55 -2.11
C ASP A 16 0.35 -12.94 -2.59
N VAL A 17 0.25 -14.06 -3.33
CA VAL A 17 -1.05 -14.57 -3.82
C VAL A 17 -2.01 -14.88 -2.67
N ILE A 18 -1.52 -15.55 -1.62
CA ILE A 18 -2.36 -15.88 -0.46
C ILE A 18 -2.82 -14.62 0.26
N ALA A 19 -1.90 -13.68 0.52
CA ALA A 19 -2.22 -12.44 1.21
C ALA A 19 -3.24 -11.62 0.43
N GLU A 20 -3.03 -11.46 -0.88
CA GLU A 20 -3.94 -10.73 -1.76
C GLU A 20 -5.33 -11.36 -1.80
N ASP A 21 -5.43 -12.68 -1.96
CA ASP A 21 -6.71 -13.39 -1.99
C ASP A 21 -7.52 -13.19 -0.70
N GLN A 22 -6.87 -13.14 0.48
CA GLN A 22 -7.54 -12.88 1.75
C GLN A 22 -8.16 -11.47 1.77
N VAL A 23 -7.39 -10.44 1.41
CA VAL A 23 -7.87 -9.06 1.37
C VAL A 23 -9.02 -8.91 0.38
N ILE A 24 -8.85 -9.45 -0.83
CA ILE A 24 -9.89 -9.38 -1.88
C ILE A 24 -11.16 -10.10 -1.44
N ASN A 25 -11.07 -11.25 -0.78
CA ASN A 25 -12.23 -11.98 -0.31
C ASN A 25 -13.02 -11.20 0.76
N ILE A 26 -12.34 -10.49 1.66
CA ILE A 26 -12.98 -9.60 2.64
C ILE A 26 -13.72 -8.48 1.91
N LEU A 27 -13.05 -7.75 1.04
CA LEU A 27 -13.62 -6.60 0.32
C LEU A 27 -14.72 -7.02 -0.66
N LYS A 28 -14.58 -8.17 -1.32
CA LYS A 28 -15.62 -8.73 -2.20
C LYS A 28 -16.93 -8.97 -1.48
N ASN A 29 -16.88 -9.45 -0.22
CA ASN A 29 -18.06 -9.78 0.56
C ASN A 29 -18.58 -8.58 1.37
N ALA A 30 -17.88 -7.44 1.38
CA ALA A 30 -18.34 -6.23 2.04
C ALA A 30 -19.66 -5.71 1.42
N PRO A 31 -20.58 -5.14 2.22
CA PRO A 31 -21.84 -4.58 1.75
C PRO A 31 -21.66 -3.19 1.11
N ILE A 32 -20.53 -2.97 0.45
CA ILE A 32 -20.16 -1.72 -0.21
C ILE A 32 -19.36 -2.03 -1.47
N ARG A 33 -19.64 -1.30 -2.54
CA ARG A 33 -18.85 -1.40 -3.76
C ARG A 33 -17.58 -0.57 -3.66
N SER A 34 -16.48 -1.15 -4.08
CA SER A 34 -15.17 -0.52 -4.07
C SER A 34 -14.39 -0.88 -5.33
N TYR A 35 -13.45 -0.02 -5.70
CA TYR A 35 -12.37 -0.36 -6.60
C TYR A 35 -11.15 -0.80 -5.78
N ILE A 36 -10.37 -1.71 -6.34
CA ILE A 36 -9.08 -2.14 -5.80
C ILE A 36 -8.03 -1.90 -6.87
N ILE A 37 -6.89 -1.36 -6.46
CA ILE A 37 -5.65 -1.33 -7.20
C ILE A 37 -4.66 -2.12 -6.36
N SER A 38 -4.21 -3.27 -6.86
CA SER A 38 -3.26 -4.14 -6.18
C SER A 38 -2.08 -4.47 -7.08
N GLU A 39 -0.91 -4.65 -6.50
CA GLU A 39 0.33 -4.92 -7.20
C GLU A 39 0.25 -6.22 -8.03
N GLU A 40 -0.37 -7.26 -7.47
CA GLU A 40 -0.34 -8.60 -8.05
C GLU A 40 -1.48 -8.86 -9.04
N ILE A 41 -2.68 -8.40 -8.76
CA ILE A 41 -3.87 -8.69 -9.57
C ILE A 41 -4.34 -7.51 -10.42
N GLY A 42 -3.82 -6.30 -10.16
CA GLY A 42 -4.17 -5.08 -10.89
C GLY A 42 -5.47 -4.45 -10.42
N GLU A 43 -6.31 -4.03 -11.37
CA GLU A 43 -7.50 -3.20 -11.12
C GLU A 43 -8.77 -4.04 -11.09
N LEU A 44 -9.52 -3.95 -10.01
CA LEU A 44 -10.76 -4.69 -9.78
C LEU A 44 -11.89 -3.79 -9.29
N LYS A 45 -13.12 -4.26 -9.51
CA LYS A 45 -14.33 -3.80 -8.87
C LYS A 45 -14.92 -4.91 -8.01
N VAL A 46 -15.19 -4.64 -6.75
CA VAL A 46 -15.64 -5.63 -5.78
C VAL A 46 -16.82 -5.11 -4.95
N GLY A 47 -17.51 -6.03 -4.28
CA GLY A 47 -18.60 -5.78 -3.33
C GLY A 47 -19.81 -6.66 -3.58
N TYR A 48 -20.60 -6.89 -2.55
CA TYR A 48 -21.83 -7.70 -2.58
C TYR A 48 -21.62 -9.12 -3.17
N GLY A 49 -20.50 -9.78 -2.83
CA GLY A 49 -20.14 -11.11 -3.31
C GLY A 49 -19.60 -11.16 -4.73
N LYS A 50 -19.40 -10.02 -5.39
CA LYS A 50 -18.92 -9.93 -6.78
C LYS A 50 -17.49 -9.44 -6.87
N LYS A 51 -16.79 -9.87 -7.91
CA LYS A 51 -15.44 -9.44 -8.29
C LYS A 51 -15.38 -9.37 -9.81
N GLU A 52 -14.95 -8.25 -10.35
CA GLU A 52 -14.84 -8.01 -11.79
C GLU A 52 -13.51 -7.31 -12.07
N SER A 53 -12.76 -7.76 -13.08
CA SER A 53 -11.60 -7.01 -13.59
C SER A 53 -12.10 -5.79 -14.35
N VAL A 54 -11.48 -4.64 -14.11
CA VAL A 54 -11.87 -3.37 -14.72
C VAL A 54 -10.64 -2.60 -15.17
N VAL A 55 -10.84 -1.61 -16.03
CA VAL A 55 -9.85 -0.56 -16.29
C VAL A 55 -10.35 0.69 -15.55
N LEU A 56 -9.72 1.02 -14.43
CA LEU A 56 -10.19 2.04 -13.49
C LEU A 56 -10.43 3.40 -14.17
N THR A 57 -9.55 3.80 -15.08
CA THR A 57 -9.71 5.05 -15.83
C THR A 57 -10.97 5.09 -16.70
N GLN A 58 -11.45 3.93 -17.18
CA GLN A 58 -12.70 3.81 -17.93
C GLN A 58 -13.89 3.75 -16.98
N GLU A 59 -13.77 2.96 -15.90
CA GLU A 59 -14.85 2.82 -14.90
C GLU A 59 -15.18 4.15 -14.21
N LEU A 60 -14.18 4.96 -13.84
CA LEU A 60 -14.41 6.27 -13.22
C LEU A 60 -15.11 7.29 -14.13
N ARG A 61 -15.12 7.07 -15.45
CA ARG A 61 -15.82 7.91 -16.43
C ARG A 61 -17.24 7.43 -16.75
N ARG A 62 -17.67 6.33 -16.17
CA ARG A 62 -19.01 5.79 -16.42
C ARG A 62 -20.08 6.68 -15.82
N THR A 63 -21.08 7.01 -16.64
CA THR A 63 -22.26 7.81 -16.27
C THR A 63 -23.53 6.98 -16.19
N ASP A 64 -23.45 5.70 -16.58
CA ASP A 64 -24.58 4.77 -16.65
C ASP A 64 -24.83 4.00 -15.33
N LEU A 65 -24.00 4.21 -14.31
CA LEU A 65 -24.16 3.59 -13.02
C LEU A 65 -25.18 4.33 -12.15
N THR A 66 -26.09 3.57 -11.52
CA THR A 66 -26.93 4.13 -10.47
C THR A 66 -26.10 4.45 -9.21
N PRO A 67 -26.59 5.32 -8.31
CA PRO A 67 -25.87 5.63 -7.06
C PRO A 67 -25.50 4.39 -6.26
N GLU A 68 -26.34 3.35 -6.25
CA GLU A 68 -26.11 2.09 -5.53
C GLU A 68 -25.05 1.22 -6.23
N GLN A 69 -24.88 1.39 -7.54
CA GLN A 69 -23.90 0.65 -8.34
C GLN A 69 -22.53 1.32 -8.34
N LYS A 70 -22.47 2.62 -8.04
CA LYS A 70 -21.24 3.40 -8.04
C LYS A 70 -20.37 2.99 -6.86
N PRO A 71 -19.11 2.59 -7.06
CA PRO A 71 -18.17 2.39 -5.98
C PRO A 71 -17.93 3.68 -5.21
N LYS A 72 -17.75 3.55 -3.88
CA LYS A 72 -17.51 4.69 -2.99
C LYS A 72 -16.04 4.91 -2.70
N PHE A 73 -15.26 3.83 -2.69
CA PHE A 73 -13.86 3.85 -2.29
C PHE A 73 -12.96 3.21 -3.34
N ILE A 74 -11.72 3.64 -3.34
CA ILE A 74 -10.59 3.01 -4.02
C ILE A 74 -9.63 2.54 -2.94
N PHE A 75 -9.31 1.25 -2.93
CA PHE A 75 -8.27 0.66 -2.09
C PHE A 75 -7.02 0.47 -2.93
N LEU A 76 -5.91 1.08 -2.50
CA LEU A 76 -4.58 0.79 -3.03
C LEU A 76 -3.93 -0.16 -2.04
N ILE A 77 -3.51 -1.32 -2.51
CA ILE A 77 -3.09 -2.42 -1.65
C ILE A 77 -1.76 -2.97 -2.16
N ASP A 78 -0.77 -3.00 -1.28
CA ASP A 78 0.38 -3.88 -1.39
C ASP A 78 0.21 -4.99 -0.34
N PRO A 79 -0.13 -6.22 -0.75
CA PRO A 79 -0.48 -7.29 0.17
C PRO A 79 0.70 -7.75 1.03
N ILE A 80 1.91 -7.74 0.46
CA ILE A 80 3.17 -8.04 1.17
C ILE A 80 4.28 -7.11 0.68
N ASP A 81 4.34 -5.92 1.24
CA ASP A 81 5.53 -5.08 1.12
C ASP A 81 6.71 -5.78 1.84
N GLY A 82 7.79 -6.01 1.11
CA GLY A 82 8.95 -6.72 1.63
C GLY A 82 8.89 -8.24 1.51
N THR A 83 8.31 -8.79 0.45
CA THR A 83 8.24 -10.25 0.16
C THR A 83 9.60 -10.95 0.30
N SER A 84 10.67 -10.33 -0.19
CA SER A 84 12.04 -10.88 -0.03
C SER A 84 12.49 -10.98 1.43
N ASN A 85 12.06 -10.04 2.27
CA ASN A 85 12.33 -10.07 3.70
C ASN A 85 11.51 -11.16 4.37
N ALA A 86 10.24 -11.29 4.03
CA ALA A 86 9.37 -12.35 4.54
C ALA A 86 9.94 -13.75 4.26
N ILE A 87 10.39 -14.01 3.03
CA ILE A 87 10.99 -15.28 2.61
C ILE A 87 12.30 -15.57 3.38
N LYS A 88 13.05 -14.54 3.75
CA LYS A 88 14.32 -14.65 4.49
C LYS A 88 14.15 -14.53 6.00
N GLU A 89 12.92 -14.49 6.51
CA GLU A 89 12.59 -14.32 7.92
C GLU A 89 13.18 -13.03 8.55
N ILE A 90 13.40 -12.00 7.73
CA ILE A 90 13.80 -10.67 8.19
C ILE A 90 12.52 -9.94 8.62
N PRO A 91 12.40 -9.46 9.89
CA PRO A 91 11.14 -8.91 10.43
C PRO A 91 10.82 -7.49 9.95
N ALA A 92 10.93 -7.25 8.65
CA ALA A 92 10.65 -5.99 7.97
C ALA A 92 9.80 -6.27 6.72
N TYR A 93 8.57 -6.72 6.94
CA TYR A 93 7.57 -6.97 5.91
C TYR A 93 6.17 -6.81 6.50
N GLY A 94 5.21 -6.49 5.65
CA GLY A 94 3.86 -6.24 6.12
C GLY A 94 2.90 -5.97 4.97
N ILE A 95 1.70 -5.54 5.31
CA ILE A 95 0.70 -5.06 4.37
C ILE A 95 0.60 -3.55 4.43
N SER A 96 0.42 -2.90 3.29
CA SER A 96 0.04 -1.48 3.23
C SER A 96 -1.26 -1.29 2.46
N ILE A 97 -2.15 -0.46 3.01
CA ILE A 97 -3.45 -0.15 2.41
C ILE A 97 -3.66 1.36 2.49
N ALA A 98 -3.95 1.99 1.35
CA ALA A 98 -4.48 3.34 1.31
C ALA A 98 -5.91 3.32 0.80
N VAL A 99 -6.77 4.15 1.40
CA VAL A 99 -8.18 4.26 1.02
C VAL A 99 -8.47 5.68 0.55
N ALA A 100 -8.91 5.79 -0.69
CA ALA A 100 -9.31 7.05 -1.29
C ALA A 100 -10.83 7.08 -1.55
N ASN A 101 -11.42 8.25 -1.50
CA ASN A 101 -12.77 8.47 -1.99
C ASN A 101 -12.80 8.42 -3.52
N VAL A 102 -13.85 7.85 -4.11
CA VAL A 102 -14.10 7.95 -5.55
C VAL A 102 -14.63 9.36 -5.85
N PRO A 103 -13.87 10.20 -6.58
CA PRO A 103 -14.32 11.55 -6.90
C PRO A 103 -15.41 11.55 -7.97
N ASP A 104 -16.23 12.60 -7.97
CA ASP A 104 -17.22 12.82 -9.01
C ASP A 104 -16.61 13.52 -10.23
N GLY A 105 -16.84 12.95 -11.42
CA GLY A 105 -16.54 13.59 -12.71
C GLY A 105 -15.05 13.75 -13.07
N ARG A 106 -14.12 13.20 -12.27
CA ARG A 106 -12.68 13.22 -12.54
C ARG A 106 -11.99 11.94 -12.12
N LEU A 107 -10.76 11.77 -12.52
CA LEU A 107 -9.91 10.69 -12.02
C LEU A 107 -9.47 10.97 -10.58
N ALA A 108 -9.35 9.91 -9.79
CA ALA A 108 -8.76 9.99 -8.45
C ALA A 108 -7.27 10.31 -8.52
N THR A 109 -6.79 11.00 -7.51
CA THR A 109 -5.37 11.34 -7.30
C THR A 109 -4.98 10.98 -5.88
N LEU A 110 -3.69 11.05 -5.55
CA LEU A 110 -3.22 10.84 -4.17
C LEU A 110 -3.84 11.83 -3.17
N ASN A 111 -4.30 12.99 -3.63
CA ASN A 111 -5.01 13.94 -2.76
C ASN A 111 -6.39 13.47 -2.30
N ASP A 112 -6.93 12.42 -2.91
CA ASP A 112 -8.23 11.83 -2.54
C ASP A 112 -8.09 10.73 -1.50
N VAL A 113 -6.84 10.38 -1.11
CA VAL A 113 -6.57 9.44 -0.01
C VAL A 113 -6.98 10.07 1.30
N GLU A 114 -7.80 9.37 2.07
CA GLU A 114 -8.31 9.80 3.37
C GLU A 114 -7.78 8.95 4.52
N LEU A 115 -7.52 7.65 4.27
CA LEU A 115 -7.03 6.72 5.29
C LEU A 115 -5.80 5.97 4.79
N GLY A 116 -4.89 5.67 5.70
CA GLY A 116 -3.73 4.82 5.46
C GLY A 116 -3.53 3.83 6.58
N PHE A 117 -3.17 2.58 6.24
CA PHE A 117 -2.92 1.50 7.19
C PHE A 117 -1.64 0.76 6.81
N ILE A 118 -0.81 0.45 7.80
CA ILE A 118 0.36 -0.42 7.64
C ILE A 118 0.38 -1.38 8.82
N SER A 119 0.42 -2.68 8.53
CA SER A 119 0.65 -3.71 9.55
C SER A 119 1.99 -4.39 9.31
N ASN A 120 2.92 -4.25 10.25
CA ASN A 120 4.20 -4.95 10.20
C ASN A 120 4.03 -6.35 10.79
N PHE A 121 4.09 -7.37 9.96
CA PHE A 121 3.91 -8.76 10.38
C PHE A 121 5.11 -9.31 11.16
N GLY A 122 6.29 -8.68 11.02
CA GLY A 122 7.50 -9.11 11.73
C GLY A 122 7.49 -8.77 13.22
N ASN A 123 6.77 -7.72 13.64
CA ASN A 123 6.74 -7.29 15.04
C ASN A 123 5.34 -6.97 15.59
N GLY A 124 4.29 -7.10 14.77
CA GLY A 124 2.91 -6.87 15.16
C GLY A 124 2.51 -5.39 15.27
N ASN A 125 3.36 -4.46 14.86
CA ASN A 125 3.01 -3.04 14.86
C ASN A 125 1.94 -2.73 13.81
N PHE A 126 0.93 -1.98 14.22
CA PHE A 126 -0.15 -1.51 13.38
C PHE A 126 -0.19 0.02 13.39
N PHE A 127 0.07 0.60 12.22
CA PHE A 127 -0.06 2.03 11.98
C PHE A 127 -1.38 2.31 11.28
N GLU A 128 -2.05 3.36 11.72
CA GLU A 128 -3.20 3.92 11.03
C GLU A 128 -3.08 5.44 10.96
N ALA A 129 -3.57 6.03 9.89
CA ALA A 129 -3.58 7.47 9.70
C ALA A 129 -4.89 7.92 9.05
N GLU A 130 -5.38 9.07 9.47
CA GLU A 130 -6.52 9.75 8.86
C GLU A 130 -6.13 11.17 8.48
N LYS A 131 -6.46 11.54 7.27
CA LYS A 131 -6.13 12.85 6.69
C LYS A 131 -6.64 13.99 7.56
N GLY A 132 -5.72 14.86 7.97
CA GLY A 132 -6.02 16.01 8.82
C GLY A 132 -6.28 15.68 10.29
N LYS A 133 -6.18 14.41 10.71
CA LYS A 133 -6.40 14.02 12.11
C LYS A 133 -5.16 13.47 12.80
N GLY A 134 -4.21 12.91 12.06
CA GLY A 134 -2.97 12.42 12.63
C GLY A 134 -2.66 10.96 12.27
N CYS A 135 -1.72 10.38 13.00
CA CYS A 135 -1.26 9.01 12.84
C CYS A 135 -1.14 8.34 14.20
N TRP A 136 -1.48 7.05 14.26
CA TRP A 136 -1.41 6.23 15.47
C TRP A 136 -0.62 4.96 15.22
N LEU A 137 0.12 4.53 16.23
CA LEU A 137 0.78 3.24 16.31
C LEU A 137 0.16 2.46 17.47
N ASN A 138 -0.50 1.33 17.17
CA ASN A 138 -1.17 0.49 18.17
C ASN A 138 -2.11 1.30 19.07
N ASN A 139 -2.89 2.22 18.50
CA ASN A 139 -3.80 3.18 19.14
C ASN A 139 -3.14 4.32 19.95
N GLU A 140 -1.81 4.45 19.93
CA GLU A 140 -1.11 5.59 20.54
C GLU A 140 -0.74 6.60 19.45
N GLU A 141 -1.06 7.87 19.66
CA GLU A 141 -0.74 8.93 18.71
C GLU A 141 0.78 9.05 18.53
N VAL A 142 1.24 9.12 17.29
CA VAL A 142 2.66 9.25 16.96
C VAL A 142 2.90 10.41 16.00
N HIS A 143 4.08 11.01 16.13
CA HIS A 143 4.51 12.14 15.33
C HIS A 143 5.86 11.85 14.67
N PRO A 144 6.18 12.54 13.55
CA PRO A 144 7.53 12.49 12.99
C PRO A 144 8.59 12.96 14.00
N SER A 145 9.83 12.52 13.79
CA SER A 145 10.96 13.01 14.57
C SER A 145 11.16 14.53 14.40
N ASP A 146 11.49 15.23 15.50
CA ASP A 146 11.82 16.66 15.48
C ASP A 146 13.23 16.95 14.93
N ILE A 147 13.98 15.92 14.51
CA ILE A 147 15.33 16.09 13.96
C ILE A 147 15.23 16.71 12.57
N VAL A 148 15.72 17.95 12.43
CA VAL A 148 15.70 18.70 11.17
C VAL A 148 17.07 18.78 10.47
N ASN A 149 18.17 18.58 11.24
CA ASN A 149 19.51 18.62 10.66
C ASN A 149 19.93 17.24 10.16
N ILE A 150 20.38 17.16 8.92
CA ILE A 150 20.79 15.91 8.30
C ILE A 150 21.94 15.24 9.05
N SER A 151 22.88 16.02 9.64
CA SER A 151 23.99 15.53 10.45
C SER A 151 23.55 14.75 11.70
N ASP A 152 22.33 14.94 12.14
CA ASP A 152 21.76 14.28 13.32
C ASP A 152 20.86 13.09 12.94
N MET A 153 20.51 12.96 11.66
CA MET A 153 19.62 11.92 11.14
C MET A 153 20.30 10.56 11.03
N SER A 154 19.56 9.53 11.39
CA SER A 154 19.87 8.16 10.99
C SER A 154 18.98 7.77 9.81
N LEU A 155 19.58 7.43 8.68
CA LEU A 155 18.88 7.03 7.47
C LEU A 155 18.75 5.52 7.38
N GLY A 156 17.55 5.04 7.04
CA GLY A 156 17.30 3.66 6.63
C GLY A 156 17.17 3.57 5.11
N GLY A 157 17.74 2.55 4.49
CA GLY A 157 17.61 2.33 3.06
C GLY A 157 17.42 0.85 2.76
N PHE A 158 16.55 0.54 1.80
CA PHE A 158 16.23 -0.84 1.41
C PHE A 158 16.75 -1.21 0.02
N THR A 159 17.19 -0.26 -0.80
CA THR A 159 17.65 -0.54 -2.15
C THR A 159 19.06 -0.05 -2.41
N LYS A 160 19.80 -0.83 -3.21
CA LYS A 160 21.15 -0.49 -3.65
C LYS A 160 21.17 0.67 -4.66
N SER A 161 20.13 0.79 -5.47
CA SER A 161 19.99 1.86 -6.48
C SER A 161 19.68 3.22 -5.86
N GLY A 162 18.88 3.26 -4.79
CA GLY A 162 18.53 4.49 -4.07
C GLY A 162 19.74 5.16 -3.40
N THR A 163 20.73 4.40 -2.93
CA THR A 163 21.94 4.93 -2.28
C THR A 163 22.77 5.82 -3.21
N LYS A 164 22.86 5.51 -4.49
CA LYS A 164 23.63 6.32 -5.45
C LYS A 164 22.95 7.67 -5.73
N ALA A 165 21.62 7.68 -5.85
CA ALA A 165 20.86 8.92 -6.03
C ALA A 165 20.85 9.79 -4.77
N ALA A 166 20.89 9.17 -3.58
CA ALA A 166 20.89 9.83 -2.28
C ALA A 166 22.30 10.05 -1.70
N SER A 167 23.38 9.90 -2.48
CA SER A 167 24.76 9.93 -1.97
C SER A 167 25.05 11.16 -1.10
N LYS A 168 24.63 12.36 -1.54
CA LYS A 168 24.82 13.59 -0.75
C LYS A 168 24.09 13.58 0.61
N LEU A 169 22.95 12.93 0.68
CA LEU A 169 22.21 12.75 1.94
C LEU A 169 22.95 11.76 2.85
N VAL A 170 23.39 10.65 2.27
CA VAL A 170 24.13 9.59 2.98
C VAL A 170 25.45 10.11 3.56
N ASP A 171 26.21 10.89 2.75
CA ASP A 171 27.50 11.42 3.15
C ASP A 171 27.41 12.44 4.29
N ASN A 172 26.27 13.12 4.43
CA ASN A 172 26.04 14.13 5.46
C ASN A 172 25.20 13.63 6.65
N ALA A 173 24.63 12.44 6.56
CA ALA A 173 23.84 11.87 7.65
C ALA A 173 24.74 11.32 8.79
N ARG A 174 24.24 11.35 10.01
CA ARG A 174 24.94 10.78 11.17
C ARG A 174 25.24 9.30 11.01
N ARG A 175 24.30 8.56 10.44
CA ARG A 175 24.40 7.11 10.20
C ARG A 175 23.54 6.70 9.02
N MET A 176 24.00 5.69 8.29
CA MET A 176 23.16 4.97 7.35
C MET A 176 23.07 3.50 7.72
N ARG A 177 21.87 2.94 7.64
CA ARG A 177 21.58 1.51 7.78
C ARG A 177 20.95 1.01 6.48
N VAL A 178 21.55 0.02 5.87
CA VAL A 178 20.93 -0.68 4.74
C VAL A 178 20.34 -1.96 5.31
N LEU A 179 19.02 -1.99 5.40
CA LEU A 179 18.26 -3.17 5.80
C LEU A 179 17.88 -3.86 4.48
N GLY A 180 18.70 -4.83 4.09
CA GLY A 180 18.61 -5.38 2.76
C GLY A 180 17.29 -6.03 2.45
N SER A 181 16.60 -5.48 1.44
CA SER A 181 15.84 -6.29 0.51
C SER A 181 16.49 -6.09 -0.85
N VAL A 182 16.81 -7.12 -1.50
CA VAL A 182 17.19 -7.10 -2.91
C VAL A 182 16.34 -8.13 -3.61
#